data_c670b4084abcc6a32970e06090804da9
#
_entry.id   c670b4084abcc6a32970e06090804da9
#
_cell.length_a   1.000
_cell.length_b   1.000
_cell.length_c   1.000
_cell.angle_alpha   90.00
_cell.angle_beta   90.00
_cell.angle_gamma   90.00
#
_symmetry.space_group_name_H-M   'P 1'
#
loop_
_entity.id
_entity.type
_entity.pdbx_description
1 polymer ?
#
loop_
_entity_poly.entity_id
_entity_poly.type
_entity_poly.pdbx_seq_one_letter_code
_entity_poly.pdbx_strand_id
1 'polypeptide(L)'
;MRAYPNEFHIFASANRARIKQQRIMNNVALKQVYHQGITMQVPEIWDVEKEEFNEEDGTMSYSLSINARGKDRRSIDISWGIIPEGSDSYLEACRTYEEVVFEDDLSADEEPIMCFEFQKRQAHGFNVWTDDGMPCFFFCMDIPSKGKNHLLTVLISAADNEQLQDLLDFTEEYLSVE
;
A
#
# COMPACT_ATOMS: atom_id res chain seq x y z
N MET A 1 22.88 16.76 9.76
CA MET A 1 23.06 15.43 9.14
C MET A 1 22.72 14.39 10.19
N ARG A 2 21.54 13.83 10.19
CA ARG A 2 21.19 12.67 11.02
C ARG A 2 21.19 11.45 10.09
N ALA A 3 22.13 10.54 10.30
CA ALA A 3 22.14 9.25 9.64
C ALA A 3 20.92 8.47 10.13
N TYR A 4 20.01 8.14 9.24
CA TYR A 4 18.92 7.21 9.50
C TYR A 4 19.44 5.79 9.25
N PRO A 5 19.12 4.81 10.08
CA PRO A 5 19.59 3.45 9.87
C PRO A 5 18.91 2.86 8.62
N ASN A 6 19.72 2.68 7.58
CA ASN A 6 19.39 1.97 6.35
C ASN A 6 19.29 0.47 6.61
N GLU A 7 18.25 -0.02 7.26
CA GLU A 7 17.98 -1.48 7.29
C GLU A 7 16.47 -1.75 7.44
N PHE A 8 15.73 -1.51 6.35
CA PHE A 8 14.47 -2.19 6.15
C PHE A 8 14.74 -3.53 5.47
N HIS A 9 15.00 -4.57 6.26
CA HIS A 9 14.88 -5.93 5.77
C HIS A 9 13.38 -6.27 5.70
N ILE A 10 12.73 -5.92 4.59
CA ILE A 10 11.35 -6.31 4.25
C ILE A 10 11.19 -7.85 4.21
N PHE A 11 12.29 -8.60 4.28
CA PHE A 11 12.33 -10.06 4.17
C PHE A 11 12.91 -10.75 5.39
N ALA A 12 12.29 -10.62 6.54
CA ALA A 12 12.63 -11.43 7.71
C ALA A 12 11.48 -12.37 8.11
N SER A 13 11.46 -13.51 7.44
CA SER A 13 10.85 -14.79 7.85
C SER A 13 9.35 -14.79 8.24
N ALA A 14 8.58 -15.49 7.43
CA ALA A 14 7.18 -15.89 7.64
C ALA A 14 6.83 -16.44 9.05
N ASN A 15 7.82 -16.87 9.84
CA ASN A 15 7.60 -17.37 11.19
C ASN A 15 7.55 -16.26 12.27
N ARG A 16 8.16 -15.09 12.07
CA ARG A 16 8.02 -13.95 13.00
C ARG A 16 6.71 -13.20 12.78
N ALA A 17 6.31 -13.05 11.54
CA ALA A 17 5.02 -12.44 11.16
C ALA A 17 3.86 -13.18 11.81
N ARG A 18 3.83 -14.51 11.76
CA ARG A 18 2.74 -15.34 12.30
C ARG A 18 2.54 -15.22 13.82
N ILE A 19 3.61 -14.95 14.58
CA ILE A 19 3.54 -14.79 16.04
C ILE A 19 3.15 -13.36 16.42
N LYS A 20 3.57 -12.36 15.64
CA LYS A 20 3.23 -10.94 15.86
C LYS A 20 1.83 -10.57 15.38
N GLN A 21 1.37 -11.08 14.25
CA GLN A 21 0.00 -10.92 13.75
C GLN A 21 -1.04 -11.36 14.78
N GLN A 22 -0.78 -12.43 15.54
CA GLN A 22 -1.60 -12.79 16.67
C GLN A 22 -1.71 -11.67 17.74
N ARG A 23 -0.78 -10.74 17.86
CA ARG A 23 -0.83 -9.65 18.85
C ARG A 23 -1.67 -8.45 18.44
N ILE A 24 -1.71 -8.10 17.17
CA ILE A 24 -2.51 -6.94 16.68
C ILE A 24 -3.99 -7.32 16.56
N MET A 25 -4.28 -8.59 16.24
CA MET A 25 -5.61 -9.06 15.86
C MET A 25 -6.28 -9.97 16.90
N ASN A 26 -5.63 -10.25 18.02
CA ASN A 26 -6.07 -11.29 18.98
C ASN A 26 -7.43 -11.05 19.67
N ASN A 27 -8.20 -10.02 19.30
CA ASN A 27 -9.60 -9.85 19.75
C ASN A 27 -10.34 -8.75 18.96
N VAL A 28 -9.91 -8.39 17.74
CA VAL A 28 -10.62 -7.39 16.96
C VAL A 28 -11.51 -8.09 15.94
N ALA A 29 -12.82 -7.81 16.00
CA ALA A 29 -13.73 -8.28 14.96
C ALA A 29 -13.36 -7.66 13.62
N LEU A 30 -13.37 -8.50 12.56
CA LEU A 30 -13.11 -8.08 11.19
C LEU A 30 -14.40 -7.96 10.41
N LYS A 31 -14.49 -6.95 9.55
CA LYS A 31 -15.51 -6.84 8.51
C LYS A 31 -14.88 -7.04 7.15
N GLN A 32 -15.62 -7.67 6.25
CA GLN A 32 -15.22 -7.78 4.85
C GLN A 32 -15.69 -6.55 4.08
N VAL A 33 -14.76 -5.96 3.34
CA VAL A 33 -14.99 -4.83 2.43
C VAL A 33 -14.80 -5.34 1.00
N TYR A 34 -15.78 -5.10 0.15
CA TYR A 34 -15.69 -5.36 -1.28
C TYR A 34 -15.88 -4.07 -2.05
N HIS A 35 -15.04 -3.85 -3.06
CA HIS A 35 -15.18 -2.75 -3.99
C HIS A 35 -14.58 -3.12 -5.36
N GLN A 36 -15.42 -3.25 -6.38
CA GLN A 36 -15.04 -3.39 -7.81
C GLN A 36 -13.89 -4.39 -8.08
N GLY A 37 -13.97 -5.64 -7.58
CA GLY A 37 -12.96 -6.68 -7.77
C GLY A 37 -11.87 -6.72 -6.69
N ILE A 38 -11.84 -5.76 -5.77
CA ILE A 38 -10.99 -5.79 -4.58
C ILE A 38 -11.81 -6.23 -3.37
N THR A 39 -11.29 -7.17 -2.62
CA THR A 39 -11.84 -7.61 -1.33
C THR A 39 -10.78 -7.48 -0.26
N MET A 40 -11.12 -6.92 0.88
CA MET A 40 -10.22 -6.83 2.03
C MET A 40 -10.96 -7.09 3.34
N GLN A 41 -10.33 -7.80 4.26
CA GLN A 41 -10.80 -7.87 5.65
C GLN A 41 -10.11 -6.79 6.47
N VAL A 42 -10.90 -5.99 7.19
CA VAL A 42 -10.39 -4.86 7.99
C VAL A 42 -11.00 -4.88 9.38
N PRO A 43 -10.34 -4.30 10.40
CA PRO A 43 -10.93 -4.14 11.72
C PRO A 43 -12.30 -3.45 11.63
N GLU A 44 -13.30 -3.99 12.30
CA GLU A 44 -14.69 -3.51 12.22
C GLU A 44 -14.83 -2.03 12.61
N ILE A 45 -13.98 -1.58 13.53
CA ILE A 45 -13.95 -0.21 14.05
C ILE A 45 -13.27 0.81 13.11
N TRP A 46 -12.59 0.36 12.03
CA TRP A 46 -11.93 1.27 11.10
C TRP A 46 -12.93 1.87 10.11
N ASP A 47 -12.69 3.12 9.74
CA ASP A 47 -13.45 3.80 8.71
C ASP A 47 -13.02 3.31 7.33
N VAL A 48 -13.99 3.22 6.41
CA VAL A 48 -13.78 2.77 5.05
C VAL A 48 -14.52 3.69 4.11
N GLU A 49 -13.80 4.27 3.17
CA GLU A 49 -14.33 5.11 2.11
C GLU A 49 -14.05 4.45 0.75
N LYS A 50 -15.00 4.55 -0.17
CA LYS A 50 -14.93 3.98 -1.52
C LYS A 50 -15.25 5.05 -2.52
N GLU A 51 -14.42 5.19 -3.55
CA GLU A 51 -14.62 6.17 -4.59
C GLU A 51 -14.44 5.54 -5.98
N GLU A 52 -15.08 6.13 -6.96
CA GLU A 52 -14.99 5.76 -8.37
C GLU A 52 -14.71 7.04 -9.17
N PHE A 53 -13.76 6.97 -10.08
CA PHE A 53 -13.34 8.09 -10.90
C PHE A 53 -13.51 7.74 -12.36
N ASN A 54 -14.02 8.70 -13.13
CA ASN A 54 -14.08 8.60 -14.58
C ASN A 54 -12.89 9.38 -15.15
N GLU A 55 -11.93 8.64 -15.70
CA GLU A 55 -10.74 9.23 -16.28
C GLU A 55 -11.02 9.98 -17.58
N GLU A 56 -10.13 10.87 -18.00
CA GLU A 56 -10.30 11.70 -19.21
C GLU A 56 -10.47 10.86 -20.49
N ASP A 57 -9.88 9.67 -20.54
CA ASP A 57 -9.99 8.72 -21.65
C ASP A 57 -11.26 7.85 -21.61
N GLY A 58 -12.13 8.08 -20.61
CA GLY A 58 -13.37 7.34 -20.39
C GLY A 58 -13.19 5.99 -19.68
N THR A 59 -11.98 5.68 -19.22
CA THR A 59 -11.78 4.51 -18.33
C THR A 59 -12.20 4.83 -16.91
N MET A 60 -12.42 3.77 -16.10
CA MET A 60 -12.76 3.91 -14.70
C MET A 60 -11.57 3.52 -13.83
N SER A 61 -11.30 4.31 -12.82
CA SER A 61 -10.43 3.99 -11.71
C SER A 61 -11.21 3.99 -10.39
N TYR A 62 -10.68 3.30 -9.43
CA TYR A 62 -11.34 3.04 -8.15
C TYR A 62 -10.39 3.28 -7.01
N SER A 63 -10.91 3.72 -5.87
CA SER A 63 -10.11 3.78 -4.64
C SER A 63 -10.86 3.24 -3.42
N LEU A 64 -10.07 2.80 -2.46
CA LEU A 64 -10.52 2.29 -1.17
C LEU A 64 -9.58 2.84 -0.11
N SER A 65 -10.08 3.75 0.72
CA SER A 65 -9.35 4.32 1.86
C SER A 65 -9.83 3.69 3.16
N ILE A 66 -8.90 3.17 3.94
CA ILE A 66 -9.14 2.43 5.18
C ILE A 66 -8.33 3.10 6.29
N ASN A 67 -9.02 3.69 7.27
CA ASN A 67 -8.40 4.52 8.28
C ASN A 67 -8.74 4.03 9.69
N ALA A 68 -7.72 3.86 10.52
CA ALA A 68 -7.91 3.62 11.94
C ALA A 68 -8.50 4.86 12.63
N ARG A 69 -9.24 4.64 13.70
CA ARG A 69 -9.91 5.72 14.44
C ARG A 69 -9.11 6.24 15.64
N GLY A 70 -9.36 7.48 15.98
CA GLY A 70 -8.88 8.09 17.21
C GLY A 70 -7.39 8.45 17.15
N LYS A 71 -6.60 7.89 18.09
CA LYS A 71 -5.15 8.15 18.16
C LYS A 71 -4.31 7.18 17.31
N ASP A 72 -4.94 6.16 16.77
CA ASP A 72 -4.30 5.22 15.85
C ASP A 72 -4.10 5.92 14.51
N ARG A 73 -2.86 5.94 14.03
CA ARG A 73 -2.48 6.67 12.81
C ARG A 73 -2.28 5.74 11.61
N ARG A 74 -2.75 4.49 11.70
CA ARG A 74 -2.63 3.54 10.60
C ARG A 74 -3.64 3.83 9.51
N SER A 75 -3.19 3.82 8.27
CA SER A 75 -4.05 3.90 7.09
C SER A 75 -3.58 2.99 5.98
N ILE A 76 -4.51 2.56 5.14
CA ILE A 76 -4.27 1.81 3.92
C ILE A 76 -5.11 2.47 2.82
N ASP A 77 -4.45 3.01 1.82
CA ASP A 77 -5.09 3.55 0.64
C ASP A 77 -4.76 2.66 -0.56
N ILE A 78 -5.78 2.18 -1.23
CA ILE A 78 -5.67 1.27 -2.36
C ILE A 78 -6.35 1.93 -3.56
N SER A 79 -5.65 2.03 -4.69
CA SER A 79 -6.24 2.49 -5.94
C SER A 79 -5.97 1.48 -7.04
N TRP A 80 -6.90 1.34 -7.98
CA TRP A 80 -6.70 0.47 -9.13
C TRP A 80 -7.48 0.97 -10.35
N GLY A 81 -6.91 0.71 -11.50
CA GLY A 81 -7.48 1.11 -12.77
C GLY A 81 -6.73 0.45 -13.93
N ILE A 82 -7.13 0.77 -15.14
CA ILE A 82 -6.45 0.29 -16.33
C ILE A 82 -5.10 1.01 -16.42
N ILE A 83 -4.02 0.23 -16.59
CA ILE A 83 -2.69 0.82 -16.77
C ILE A 83 -2.60 1.49 -18.15
N PRO A 84 -2.01 2.68 -18.26
CA PRO A 84 -1.77 3.34 -19.53
C PRO A 84 -0.93 2.46 -20.48
N GLU A 85 -1.21 2.53 -21.78
CA GLU A 85 -0.47 1.79 -22.78
C GLU A 85 1.03 2.16 -22.73
N GLY A 86 1.89 1.14 -22.68
CA GLY A 86 3.34 1.33 -22.60
C GLY A 86 3.88 1.59 -21.20
N SER A 87 3.04 1.55 -20.16
CA SER A 87 3.45 1.62 -18.77
C SER A 87 3.38 0.26 -18.07
N ASP A 88 3.99 0.17 -16.90
CA ASP A 88 3.97 -0.98 -16.00
C ASP A 88 4.16 -0.50 -14.55
N SER A 89 4.09 -1.42 -13.60
CA SER A 89 4.21 -1.08 -12.18
C SER A 89 5.56 -0.45 -11.81
N TYR A 90 6.64 -0.77 -12.52
CA TYR A 90 7.94 -0.14 -12.28
C TYR A 90 7.94 1.33 -12.73
N LEU A 91 7.47 1.60 -13.94
CA LEU A 91 7.41 2.95 -14.50
C LEU A 91 6.46 3.84 -13.68
N GLU A 92 5.33 3.29 -13.24
CA GLU A 92 4.39 4.03 -12.39
C GLU A 92 4.96 4.31 -11.00
N ALA A 93 5.72 3.37 -10.41
CA ALA A 93 6.44 3.61 -9.16
C ALA A 93 7.49 4.72 -9.31
N CYS A 94 8.25 4.73 -10.43
CA CYS A 94 9.21 5.80 -10.73
C CYS A 94 8.52 7.16 -10.87
N ARG A 95 7.40 7.22 -11.60
CA ARG A 95 6.64 8.46 -11.80
C ARG A 95 6.11 9.01 -10.47
N THR A 96 5.48 8.16 -9.67
CA THR A 96 4.97 8.57 -8.36
C THR A 96 6.10 9.02 -7.42
N TYR A 97 7.26 8.34 -7.46
CA TYR A 97 8.43 8.77 -6.69
C TYR A 97 8.87 10.19 -7.07
N GLU A 98 8.98 10.48 -8.37
CA GLU A 98 9.34 11.81 -8.85
C GLU A 98 8.34 12.88 -8.42
N GLU A 99 7.04 12.61 -8.50
CA GLU A 99 5.97 13.48 -8.03
C GLU A 99 6.10 13.76 -6.52
N VAL A 100 6.22 12.72 -5.70
CA VAL A 100 6.34 12.83 -4.24
C VAL A 100 7.57 13.63 -3.82
N VAL A 101 8.72 13.45 -4.49
CA VAL A 101 9.96 14.18 -4.14
C VAL A 101 9.90 15.64 -4.56
N PHE A 102 9.23 15.96 -5.68
CA PHE A 102 9.25 17.31 -6.24
C PHE A 102 7.98 18.12 -5.96
N GLU A 103 6.83 17.48 -5.73
CA GLU A 103 5.53 18.17 -5.66
C GLU A 103 4.86 18.10 -4.28
N ASP A 104 5.07 17.00 -3.51
CA ASP A 104 4.24 16.71 -2.33
C ASP A 104 4.88 17.00 -0.96
N ASP A 105 6.03 17.66 -0.90
CA ASP A 105 6.74 17.97 0.36
C ASP A 105 6.98 16.74 1.28
N LEU A 106 7.00 15.54 0.71
CA LEU A 106 7.32 14.30 1.42
C LEU A 106 8.79 13.96 1.29
N SER A 107 9.36 13.37 2.34
CA SER A 107 10.72 12.85 2.29
C SER A 107 10.72 11.42 1.81
N ALA A 108 11.58 11.09 0.84
CA ALA A 108 11.75 9.75 0.30
C ALA A 108 13.21 9.28 0.40
N ASP A 109 13.43 7.97 0.24
CA ASP A 109 14.76 7.39 0.26
C ASP A 109 15.58 7.77 -0.98
N GLU A 110 16.92 7.78 -0.83
CA GLU A 110 17.85 8.04 -1.95
C GLU A 110 17.93 6.88 -2.95
N GLU A 111 17.61 5.64 -2.52
CA GLU A 111 17.48 4.47 -3.41
C GLU A 111 15.99 4.21 -3.66
N PRO A 112 15.45 4.76 -4.74
CA PRO A 112 14.04 5.01 -4.79
C PRO A 112 13.19 3.75 -4.93
N ILE A 113 13.46 2.87 -5.88
CA ILE A 113 12.47 1.84 -6.23
C ILE A 113 12.97 0.46 -5.85
N MET A 114 12.30 -0.16 -4.89
CA MET A 114 12.52 -1.54 -4.50
C MET A 114 11.64 -2.48 -5.34
N CYS A 115 12.20 -3.62 -5.71
CA CYS A 115 11.47 -4.72 -6.32
C CYS A 115 11.31 -5.82 -5.26
N PHE A 116 10.10 -6.26 -5.01
CA PHE A 116 9.79 -7.30 -4.02
C PHE A 116 8.60 -8.16 -4.45
N GLU A 117 8.34 -9.22 -3.72
CA GLU A 117 7.19 -10.09 -3.96
C GLU A 117 6.06 -9.72 -2.99
N PHE A 118 4.86 -9.49 -3.53
CA PHE A 118 3.63 -9.30 -2.78
C PHE A 118 2.57 -10.27 -3.33
N GLN A 119 2.07 -11.16 -2.50
CA GLN A 119 1.11 -12.20 -2.90
C GLN A 119 1.58 -13.01 -4.13
N LYS A 120 2.87 -13.40 -4.18
CA LYS A 120 3.50 -14.13 -5.29
C LYS A 120 3.52 -13.36 -6.62
N ARG A 121 3.35 -12.05 -6.59
CA ARG A 121 3.48 -11.16 -7.74
C ARG A 121 4.60 -10.17 -7.51
N GLN A 122 5.25 -9.76 -8.58
CA GLN A 122 6.25 -8.72 -8.51
C GLN A 122 5.58 -7.37 -8.24
N ALA A 123 6.09 -6.66 -7.26
CA ALA A 123 5.68 -5.32 -6.90
C ALA A 123 6.89 -4.38 -6.89
N HIS A 124 6.63 -3.10 -7.10
CA HIS A 124 7.63 -2.04 -7.10
C HIS A 124 7.17 -0.92 -6.19
N GLY A 125 8.05 -0.46 -5.31
CA GLY A 125 7.66 0.54 -4.33
C GLY A 125 8.84 1.25 -3.68
N PHE A 126 8.55 2.19 -2.81
CA PHE A 126 9.54 3.00 -2.09
C PHE A 126 9.01 3.45 -0.73
N ASN A 127 9.95 3.74 0.17
CA ASN A 127 9.63 4.36 1.45
C ASN A 127 9.54 5.88 1.29
N VAL A 128 8.61 6.46 2.02
CA VAL A 128 8.42 7.92 2.10
C VAL A 128 8.03 8.28 3.53
N TRP A 129 8.31 9.52 3.94
CA TRP A 129 7.96 10.03 5.27
C TRP A 129 7.20 11.34 5.11
N THR A 130 6.12 11.47 5.87
CA THR A 130 5.44 12.76 5.99
C THR A 130 6.33 13.79 6.68
N ASP A 131 5.98 15.07 6.60
CA ASP A 131 6.72 16.18 7.23
C ASP A 131 6.85 16.02 8.75
N ASP A 132 5.88 15.42 9.41
CA ASP A 132 5.93 15.11 10.83
C ASP A 132 6.68 13.78 11.14
N GLY A 133 7.34 13.20 10.12
CA GLY A 133 8.22 12.04 10.24
C GLY A 133 7.51 10.70 10.36
N MET A 134 6.25 10.62 9.99
CA MET A 134 5.51 9.37 9.97
C MET A 134 5.92 8.52 8.77
N PRO A 135 6.33 7.25 8.97
CA PRO A 135 6.73 6.38 7.89
C PRO A 135 5.53 5.94 7.04
N CYS A 136 5.75 5.94 5.75
CA CYS A 136 4.80 5.45 4.75
C CYS A 136 5.53 4.51 3.78
N PHE A 137 4.79 3.58 3.19
CA PHE A 137 5.28 2.73 2.12
C PHE A 137 4.29 2.74 0.96
N PHE A 138 4.77 3.19 -0.19
CA PHE A 138 4.05 3.15 -1.45
C PHE A 138 4.52 1.98 -2.28
N PHE A 139 3.62 1.25 -2.89
CA PHE A 139 3.96 0.27 -3.91
C PHE A 139 2.85 0.07 -4.93
N CYS A 140 3.23 -0.43 -6.09
CA CYS A 140 2.30 -0.83 -7.12
C CYS A 140 2.68 -2.18 -7.74
N MET A 141 1.69 -2.84 -8.30
CA MET A 141 1.86 -4.10 -9.02
C MET A 141 0.88 -4.21 -10.19
N ASP A 142 1.33 -4.94 -11.22
CA ASP A 142 0.49 -5.27 -12.37
C ASP A 142 -0.48 -6.39 -12.01
N ILE A 143 -1.76 -6.17 -12.33
CA ILE A 143 -2.80 -7.17 -12.20
C ILE A 143 -3.29 -7.57 -13.58
N PRO A 144 -2.92 -8.75 -14.08
CA PRO A 144 -3.45 -9.24 -15.34
C PRO A 144 -4.94 -9.55 -15.20
N SER A 145 -5.74 -8.87 -15.98
CA SER A 145 -7.17 -9.12 -16.12
C SER A 145 -7.51 -9.41 -17.57
N LYS A 146 -8.66 -10.02 -17.82
CA LYS A 146 -9.11 -10.52 -19.14
C LYS A 146 -8.94 -9.46 -20.26
N GLY A 147 -7.76 -9.48 -20.91
CA GLY A 147 -7.44 -8.66 -22.07
C GLY A 147 -6.95 -7.24 -21.81
N LYS A 148 -6.81 -6.82 -20.55
CA LYS A 148 -6.21 -5.53 -20.16
C LYS A 148 -5.40 -5.72 -18.88
N ASN A 149 -4.27 -5.03 -18.78
CA ASN A 149 -3.52 -4.96 -17.54
C ASN A 149 -4.11 -3.86 -16.66
N HIS A 150 -4.28 -4.16 -15.39
CA HIS A 150 -4.64 -3.18 -14.38
C HIS A 150 -3.44 -2.92 -13.49
N LEU A 151 -3.32 -1.70 -13.03
CA LEU A 151 -2.38 -1.32 -11.99
C LEU A 151 -3.12 -1.29 -10.67
N LEU A 152 -2.57 -1.95 -9.66
CA LEU A 152 -2.93 -1.75 -8.27
C LEU A 152 -1.86 -0.92 -7.61
N THR A 153 -2.25 0.16 -6.95
CA THR A 153 -1.38 0.97 -6.10
C THR A 153 -1.83 0.88 -4.66
N VAL A 154 -0.88 0.79 -3.75
CA VAL A 154 -1.13 0.74 -2.32
C VAL A 154 -0.21 1.71 -1.60
N LEU A 155 -0.78 2.58 -0.78
CA LEU A 155 -0.06 3.42 0.17
C LEU A 155 -0.47 3.00 1.57
N ILE A 156 0.49 2.64 2.39
CA ILE A 156 0.28 2.36 3.81
C ILE A 156 1.05 3.37 4.65
N SER A 157 0.45 3.77 5.77
CA SER A 157 1.11 4.65 6.73
C SER A 157 0.85 4.20 8.17
N ALA A 158 1.81 4.46 9.04
CA ALA A 158 1.72 4.11 10.45
C ALA A 158 2.55 5.07 11.32
N ALA A 159 2.38 5.01 12.64
CA ALA A 159 3.08 5.89 13.56
C ALA A 159 4.60 5.60 13.64
N ASP A 160 5.02 4.38 13.36
CA ASP A 160 6.41 3.93 13.36
C ASP A 160 6.62 2.76 12.39
N ASN A 161 7.89 2.41 12.19
CA ASN A 161 8.29 1.38 11.24
C ASN A 161 7.83 -0.04 11.66
N GLU A 162 7.68 -0.34 12.95
CA GLU A 162 7.19 -1.64 13.40
C GLU A 162 5.71 -1.80 13.04
N GLN A 163 4.90 -0.77 13.27
CA GLN A 163 3.50 -0.75 12.89
C GLN A 163 3.30 -0.73 11.37
N LEU A 164 4.20 -0.06 10.63
CA LEU A 164 4.17 -0.05 9.17
C LEU A 164 4.40 -1.46 8.61
N GLN A 165 5.39 -2.19 9.12
CA GLN A 165 5.66 -3.56 8.71
C GLN A 165 4.49 -4.50 9.06
N ASP A 166 3.94 -4.36 10.28
CA ASP A 166 2.78 -5.14 10.70
C ASP A 166 1.57 -4.87 9.78
N LEU A 167 1.39 -3.62 9.34
CA LEU A 167 0.31 -3.22 8.45
C LEU A 167 0.52 -3.73 7.01
N LEU A 168 1.76 -3.79 6.54
CA LEU A 168 2.11 -4.38 5.25
C LEU A 168 1.80 -5.89 5.25
N ASP A 169 2.24 -6.62 6.28
CA ASP A 169 1.98 -8.04 6.45
C ASP A 169 0.45 -8.31 6.53
N PHE A 170 -0.27 -7.47 7.25
CA PHE A 170 -1.73 -7.51 7.33
C PHE A 170 -2.37 -7.30 5.95
N THR A 171 -1.90 -6.31 5.20
CA THR A 171 -2.43 -6.02 3.86
C THR A 171 -2.18 -7.19 2.93
N GLU A 172 -1.00 -7.81 2.97
CA GLU A 172 -0.68 -8.98 2.15
C GLU A 172 -1.58 -10.19 2.46
N GLU A 173 -1.91 -10.41 3.74
CA GLU A 173 -2.75 -11.55 4.16
C GLU A 173 -4.23 -11.36 3.82
N TYR A 174 -4.75 -10.15 3.97
CA TYR A 174 -6.20 -9.89 3.93
C TYR A 174 -6.72 -9.16 2.69
N LEU A 175 -5.84 -8.66 1.84
CA LEU A 175 -6.19 -8.11 0.53
C LEU A 175 -6.34 -9.26 -0.48
N SER A 176 -7.39 -9.24 -1.26
CA SER A 176 -7.61 -10.16 -2.39
C SER A 176 -8.03 -9.37 -3.62
N VAL A 177 -7.45 -9.73 -4.75
CA VAL A 177 -7.74 -9.14 -6.07
C VAL A 177 -8.26 -10.22 -6.98
N GLU A 178 -9.48 -10.05 -7.51
CA GLU A 178 -10.16 -10.99 -8.43
C GLU A 178 -9.88 -10.70 -9.91
#